data_f15fc6d1c115b96db26ae03f25cf72bd
#
_entry.id   f15fc6d1c115b96db26ae03f25cf72bd
#
_cell.length_a   1.000
_cell.length_b   1.000
_cell.length_c   1.000
_cell.angle_alpha   90.00
_cell.angle_beta   90.00
_cell.angle_gamma   90.00
#
_symmetry.space_group_name_H-M   'P 1'
#
loop_
_entity.id
_entity.type
_entity.pdbx_description
1 polymer ?
#
loop_
_entity_poly.entity_id
_entity_poly.type
_entity_poly.pdbx_seq_one_letter_code
_entity_poly.pdbx_strand_id
1 'polypeptide(L)'
;MSLRVGIAGYGMAGRLLHAPLLKGSGYVIAAIQTANSIRIEQAVLDFPSAKVVPTIDEMLAQDLDLMVIASANIVHAEHAFAAIKAGVPVVIDKPMGRTYAETAAIIEAGTLAGISVCTFFNRRWDSDALTIKRVLASQVLGEIHRMDSRFERFRPVINPTSWRENMSASDGGGQLLDLQPHLISSAIDFFGEGKLVNASVRSLRGGADDDSVLVIRHDSGVMSYLSASAVVGSPGPRVRILGTKGALVINDLDPQENLLRAGKFPHGGVWDVPTSSRAFIHRGDDVAEISAENGNYALFYQGVAGAIAGVSPWPVDNKDALTVAKFIDQAREMSANV
;
A
#
# COMPACT_ATOMS: atom_id res chain seq x y z
N MET A 1 3.22 25.99 -9.89
CA MET A 1 4.33 25.28 -10.59
C MET A 1 4.09 23.79 -10.43
N SER A 2 4.45 22.96 -11.42
CA SER A 2 4.37 21.50 -11.27
C SER A 2 5.52 21.02 -10.39
N LEU A 3 5.21 20.15 -9.41
CA LEU A 3 6.22 19.58 -8.51
C LEU A 3 7.16 18.65 -9.28
N ARG A 4 8.45 18.77 -9.02
CA ARG A 4 9.53 17.97 -9.62
C ARG A 4 9.82 16.76 -8.75
N VAL A 5 9.71 15.54 -9.30
CA VAL A 5 9.85 14.31 -8.54
C VAL A 5 10.98 13.42 -9.05
N GLY A 6 11.73 12.84 -8.12
CA GLY A 6 12.68 11.78 -8.36
C GLY A 6 12.07 10.41 -7.99
N ILE A 7 12.23 9.39 -8.85
CA ILE A 7 11.80 8.02 -8.56
C ILE A 7 13.00 7.13 -8.35
N ALA A 8 13.19 6.64 -7.12
CA ALA A 8 14.22 5.66 -6.77
C ALA A 8 13.71 4.24 -6.98
N GLY A 9 14.27 3.55 -7.97
CA GLY A 9 13.85 2.22 -8.39
C GLY A 9 12.78 2.27 -9.50
N TYR A 10 13.12 1.71 -10.67
CA TYR A 10 12.25 1.67 -11.85
C TYR A 10 11.83 0.23 -12.17
N GLY A 11 11.47 -0.52 -11.10
CA GLY A 11 10.86 -1.84 -11.18
C GLY A 11 9.35 -1.76 -11.44
N MET A 12 8.64 -2.84 -11.10
CA MET A 12 7.18 -2.93 -11.30
C MET A 12 6.44 -1.77 -10.61
N ALA A 13 6.74 -1.49 -9.34
CA ALA A 13 6.07 -0.42 -8.59
C ALA A 13 6.44 0.96 -9.16
N GLY A 14 7.74 1.27 -9.31
CA GLY A 14 8.19 2.57 -9.83
C GLY A 14 7.66 2.87 -11.22
N ARG A 15 7.77 1.89 -12.14
CA ARG A 15 7.37 2.08 -13.54
C ARG A 15 5.88 2.02 -13.77
N LEU A 16 5.19 1.01 -13.16
CA LEU A 16 3.80 0.70 -13.52
C LEU A 16 2.77 1.24 -12.52
N LEU A 17 3.19 1.69 -11.34
CA LEU A 17 2.29 2.30 -10.36
C LEU A 17 2.63 3.78 -10.13
N HIS A 18 3.80 4.07 -9.57
CA HIS A 18 4.13 5.43 -9.16
C HIS A 18 4.27 6.40 -10.33
N ALA A 19 5.05 6.06 -11.37
CA ALA A 19 5.31 6.97 -12.49
C ALA A 19 4.03 7.39 -13.24
N PRO A 20 3.10 6.47 -13.62
CA PRO A 20 1.86 6.87 -14.26
C PRO A 20 0.92 7.67 -13.34
N LEU A 21 0.86 7.37 -12.05
CA LEU A 21 0.05 8.12 -11.09
C LEU A 21 0.58 9.54 -10.89
N LEU A 22 1.90 9.71 -10.76
CA LEU A 22 2.55 11.01 -10.66
C LEU A 22 2.30 11.85 -11.92
N LYS A 23 2.53 11.26 -13.10
CA LYS A 23 2.24 11.92 -14.39
C LYS A 23 0.78 12.33 -14.50
N GLY A 24 -0.14 11.41 -14.17
CA GLY A 24 -1.58 11.66 -14.19
C GLY A 24 -2.05 12.71 -13.18
N SER A 25 -1.29 12.93 -12.10
CA SER A 25 -1.52 13.96 -11.08
C SER A 25 -0.78 15.28 -11.35
N GLY A 26 -0.13 15.42 -12.50
CA GLY A 26 0.51 16.69 -12.93
C GLY A 26 1.92 16.93 -12.40
N TYR A 27 2.58 15.91 -11.85
CA TYR A 27 3.99 15.98 -11.47
C TYR A 27 4.92 15.90 -12.69
N VAL A 28 6.08 16.53 -12.60
CA VAL A 28 7.18 16.39 -13.56
C VAL A 28 8.17 15.38 -13.03
N ILE A 29 8.32 14.24 -13.71
CA ILE A 29 9.35 13.26 -13.38
C ILE A 29 10.69 13.82 -13.86
N ALA A 30 11.46 14.35 -12.91
CA ALA A 30 12.73 15.04 -13.18
C ALA A 30 13.92 14.08 -13.22
N ALA A 31 13.88 13.04 -12.39
CA ALA A 31 14.93 12.04 -12.32
C ALA A 31 14.39 10.63 -12.03
N ILE A 32 15.07 9.62 -12.56
CA ILE A 32 14.79 8.20 -12.30
C ILE A 32 16.10 7.51 -11.95
N GLN A 33 16.15 6.89 -10.77
CA GLN A 33 17.31 6.12 -10.36
C GLN A 33 17.11 4.64 -10.66
N THR A 34 18.03 4.07 -11.44
CA THR A 34 18.16 2.63 -11.66
C THR A 34 19.53 2.31 -12.27
N ALA A 35 20.13 1.20 -11.82
CA ALA A 35 21.40 0.69 -12.38
C ALA A 35 21.18 -0.50 -13.34
N ASN A 36 19.93 -0.96 -13.51
CA ASN A 36 19.60 -2.08 -14.38
C ASN A 36 19.46 -1.59 -15.83
N SER A 37 20.23 -2.15 -16.76
CA SER A 37 20.30 -1.71 -18.18
C SER A 37 18.93 -1.71 -18.87
N ILE A 38 18.14 -2.77 -18.67
CA ILE A 38 16.79 -2.87 -19.29
C ILE A 38 15.88 -1.76 -18.76
N ARG A 39 15.95 -1.47 -17.45
CA ARG A 39 15.14 -0.42 -16.83
C ARG A 39 15.61 0.98 -17.23
N ILE A 40 16.90 1.17 -17.49
CA ILE A 40 17.43 2.42 -18.05
C ILE A 40 16.79 2.71 -19.41
N GLU A 41 16.81 1.72 -20.31
CA GLU A 41 16.17 1.85 -21.63
C GLU A 41 14.68 2.15 -21.52
N GLN A 42 13.98 1.44 -20.61
CA GLN A 42 12.56 1.68 -20.34
C GLN A 42 12.30 3.11 -19.81
N ALA A 43 13.11 3.58 -18.87
CA ALA A 43 12.95 4.91 -18.28
C ALA A 43 13.16 6.03 -19.32
N VAL A 44 14.18 5.88 -20.19
CA VAL A 44 14.43 6.84 -21.30
C VAL A 44 13.28 6.87 -22.30
N LEU A 45 12.68 5.71 -22.61
CA LEU A 45 11.53 5.64 -23.52
C LEU A 45 10.27 6.23 -22.88
N ASP A 46 9.99 5.89 -21.61
CA ASP A 46 8.78 6.31 -20.93
C ASP A 46 8.80 7.81 -20.57
N PHE A 47 9.99 8.35 -20.23
CA PHE A 47 10.21 9.74 -19.79
C PHE A 47 11.48 10.34 -20.39
N PRO A 48 11.48 10.72 -21.70
CA PRO A 48 12.67 11.21 -22.41
C PRO A 48 13.29 12.47 -21.79
N SER A 49 12.50 13.26 -21.04
CA SER A 49 12.95 14.48 -20.38
C SER A 49 13.50 14.25 -18.98
N ALA A 50 13.34 13.05 -18.40
CA ALA A 50 13.85 12.71 -17.09
C ALA A 50 15.34 12.33 -17.18
N LYS A 51 16.11 12.75 -16.16
CA LYS A 51 17.49 12.32 -16.04
C LYS A 51 17.54 10.92 -15.43
N VAL A 52 18.00 9.94 -16.18
CA VAL A 52 18.19 8.58 -15.68
C VAL A 52 19.61 8.45 -15.10
N VAL A 53 19.71 8.07 -13.83
CA VAL A 53 20.97 8.05 -13.06
C VAL A 53 21.16 6.71 -12.33
N PRO A 54 22.40 6.23 -12.14
CA PRO A 54 22.67 4.96 -11.47
C PRO A 54 22.56 5.04 -9.93
N THR A 55 22.78 6.21 -9.32
CA THR A 55 22.88 6.36 -7.87
C THR A 55 21.85 7.32 -7.29
N ILE A 56 21.57 7.17 -5.98
CA ILE A 56 20.70 8.07 -5.24
C ILE A 56 21.31 9.47 -5.14
N ASP A 57 22.61 9.57 -4.92
CA ASP A 57 23.32 10.85 -4.79
C ASP A 57 23.21 11.68 -6.09
N GLU A 58 23.35 11.04 -7.25
CA GLU A 58 23.17 11.70 -8.54
C GLU A 58 21.72 12.14 -8.76
N MET A 59 20.74 11.37 -8.25
CA MET A 59 19.33 11.76 -8.30
C MET A 59 19.03 12.94 -7.37
N LEU A 60 19.53 12.93 -6.14
CA LEU A 60 19.36 14.00 -5.16
C LEU A 60 20.12 15.28 -5.53
N ALA A 61 21.11 15.20 -6.42
CA ALA A 61 21.76 16.37 -7.02
C ALA A 61 20.87 17.09 -8.06
N GLN A 62 19.71 16.53 -8.42
CA GLN A 62 18.71 17.22 -9.22
C GLN A 62 17.81 18.06 -8.31
N ASP A 63 17.27 19.15 -8.84
CA ASP A 63 16.32 20.01 -8.12
C ASP A 63 14.97 19.27 -7.97
N LEU A 64 14.69 18.70 -6.78
CA LEU A 64 13.53 17.86 -6.49
C LEU A 64 12.69 18.44 -5.36
N ASP A 65 11.37 18.49 -5.57
CA ASP A 65 10.38 18.81 -4.53
C ASP A 65 9.93 17.58 -3.75
N LEU A 66 10.14 16.38 -4.32
CA LEU A 66 9.73 15.09 -3.76
C LEU A 66 10.61 13.96 -4.28
N MET A 67 10.93 13.01 -3.41
CA MET A 67 11.48 11.72 -3.80
C MET A 67 10.46 10.61 -3.54
N VAL A 68 10.26 9.71 -4.51
CA VAL A 68 9.46 8.50 -4.35
C VAL A 68 10.40 7.29 -4.33
N ILE A 69 10.35 6.53 -3.25
CA ILE A 69 11.14 5.30 -3.08
C ILE A 69 10.26 4.10 -3.46
N ALA A 70 10.59 3.47 -4.59
CA ALA A 70 9.94 2.29 -5.15
C ALA A 70 10.97 1.19 -5.46
N SER A 71 12.08 1.20 -4.75
CA SER A 71 13.17 0.24 -4.81
C SER A 71 12.82 -1.07 -4.08
N ALA A 72 13.77 -1.97 -3.91
CA ALA A 72 13.57 -3.15 -3.07
C ALA A 72 13.49 -2.77 -1.58
N ASN A 73 12.66 -3.47 -0.80
CA ASN A 73 12.42 -3.18 0.62
C ASN A 73 13.72 -3.04 1.45
N ILE A 74 14.74 -3.81 1.10
CA ILE A 74 16.03 -3.84 1.81
C ILE A 74 16.79 -2.50 1.79
N VAL A 75 16.53 -1.64 0.80
CA VAL A 75 17.20 -0.33 0.65
C VAL A 75 16.28 0.86 0.94
N HIS A 76 15.03 0.63 1.36
CA HIS A 76 14.10 1.73 1.66
C HIS A 76 14.65 2.69 2.71
N ALA A 77 15.19 2.16 3.83
CA ALA A 77 15.73 2.98 4.91
C ALA A 77 16.95 3.80 4.45
N GLU A 78 17.89 3.19 3.72
CA GLU A 78 19.07 3.86 3.18
C GLU A 78 18.67 5.03 2.28
N HIS A 79 17.77 4.79 1.33
CA HIS A 79 17.30 5.82 0.40
C HIS A 79 16.51 6.92 1.11
N ALA A 80 15.71 6.58 2.13
CA ALA A 80 14.98 7.55 2.93
C ALA A 80 15.92 8.46 3.71
N PHE A 81 16.94 7.91 4.37
CA PHE A 81 17.93 8.71 5.09
C PHE A 81 18.72 9.63 4.16
N ALA A 82 19.07 9.17 2.95
CA ALA A 82 19.75 10.00 1.96
C ALA A 82 18.89 11.22 1.55
N ALA A 83 17.59 10.99 1.26
CA ALA A 83 16.67 12.06 0.92
C ALA A 83 16.42 13.05 2.07
N ILE A 84 16.22 12.54 3.30
CA ILE A 84 16.06 13.37 4.51
C ILE A 84 17.29 14.25 4.72
N LYS A 85 18.50 13.68 4.59
CA LYS A 85 19.77 14.44 4.68
C LYS A 85 19.89 15.51 3.60
N ALA A 86 19.36 15.26 2.41
CA ALA A 86 19.33 16.23 1.31
C ALA A 86 18.21 17.26 1.44
N GLY A 87 17.35 17.19 2.45
CA GLY A 87 16.23 18.12 2.66
C GLY A 87 15.03 17.85 1.74
N VAL A 88 14.91 16.67 1.12
CA VAL A 88 13.87 16.33 0.16
C VAL A 88 12.77 15.49 0.84
N PRO A 89 11.50 15.94 0.82
CA PRO A 89 10.37 15.14 1.30
C PRO A 89 10.26 13.80 0.57
N VAL A 90 9.73 12.77 1.28
CA VAL A 90 9.78 11.39 0.80
C VAL A 90 8.43 10.71 0.85
N VAL A 91 8.04 10.07 -0.26
CA VAL A 91 7.03 9.02 -0.29
C VAL A 91 7.73 7.67 -0.43
N ILE A 92 7.46 6.74 0.48
CA ILE A 92 8.06 5.40 0.48
C ILE A 92 6.98 4.37 0.13
N ASP A 93 7.25 3.50 -0.86
CA ASP A 93 6.36 2.37 -1.12
C ASP A 93 6.29 1.47 0.14
N LYS A 94 5.18 0.78 0.29
CA LYS A 94 4.99 -0.13 1.44
C LYS A 94 5.85 -1.41 1.29
N PRO A 95 6.36 -1.93 2.41
CA PRO A 95 6.39 -1.34 3.74
C PRO A 95 7.39 -0.18 3.82
N MET A 96 7.18 0.80 4.69
CA MET A 96 8.13 1.90 4.89
C MET A 96 9.50 1.39 5.31
N GLY A 97 9.53 0.49 6.30
CA GLY A 97 10.68 -0.29 6.75
C GLY A 97 10.29 -1.77 6.90
N ARG A 98 11.28 -2.66 6.95
CA ARG A 98 11.09 -4.12 7.10
C ARG A 98 10.66 -4.52 8.52
N THR A 99 10.92 -3.63 9.50
CA THR A 99 10.62 -3.80 10.92
C THR A 99 10.06 -2.51 11.52
N TYR A 100 9.50 -2.62 12.73
CA TYR A 100 9.10 -1.46 13.51
C TYR A 100 10.28 -0.53 13.77
N ALA A 101 11.44 -1.07 14.12
CA ALA A 101 12.64 -0.28 14.42
C ALA A 101 13.13 0.52 13.18
N GLU A 102 13.17 -0.09 11.99
CA GLU A 102 13.49 0.64 10.76
C GLU A 102 12.48 1.75 10.46
N THR A 103 11.19 1.44 10.59
CA THR A 103 10.10 2.42 10.34
C THR A 103 10.19 3.58 11.32
N ALA A 104 10.43 3.30 12.61
CA ALA A 104 10.58 4.32 13.65
C ALA A 104 11.80 5.21 13.39
N ALA A 105 12.93 4.63 13.02
CA ALA A 105 14.17 5.37 12.72
C ALA A 105 14.01 6.33 11.51
N ILE A 106 13.30 5.90 10.46
CA ILE A 106 13.00 6.76 9.30
C ILE A 106 12.14 7.95 9.71
N ILE A 107 11.07 7.70 10.48
CA ILE A 107 10.15 8.73 10.94
C ILE A 107 10.84 9.72 11.88
N GLU A 108 11.64 9.20 12.82
CA GLU A 108 12.42 10.02 13.75
C GLU A 108 13.41 10.92 13.01
N ALA A 109 14.17 10.36 12.06
CA ALA A 109 15.10 11.14 11.25
C ALA A 109 14.40 12.25 10.46
N GLY A 110 13.25 11.95 9.84
CA GLY A 110 12.43 12.96 9.18
C GLY A 110 11.97 14.07 10.13
N THR A 111 11.47 13.69 11.30
CA THR A 111 11.01 14.62 12.35
C THR A 111 12.14 15.53 12.83
N LEU A 112 13.30 14.98 13.14
CA LEU A 112 14.47 15.74 13.60
C LEU A 112 15.00 16.72 12.53
N ALA A 113 14.93 16.34 11.27
CA ALA A 113 15.34 17.17 10.15
C ALA A 113 14.25 18.16 9.69
N GLY A 114 13.02 18.07 10.19
CA GLY A 114 11.88 18.84 9.68
C GLY A 114 11.45 18.43 8.26
N ILE A 115 11.79 17.20 7.83
CA ILE A 115 11.49 16.67 6.50
C ILE A 115 10.38 15.64 6.60
N SER A 116 9.36 15.83 5.79
CA SER A 116 8.21 14.94 5.80
C SER A 116 8.51 13.61 5.13
N VAL A 117 8.03 12.54 5.75
CA VAL A 117 8.02 11.18 5.20
C VAL A 117 6.59 10.65 5.19
N CYS A 118 6.20 9.87 4.18
CA CYS A 118 4.85 9.32 4.05
C CYS A 118 4.90 7.94 3.39
N THR A 119 4.07 7.00 3.84
CA THR A 119 3.97 5.66 3.25
C THR A 119 2.88 5.62 2.17
N PHE A 120 3.16 4.93 1.07
CA PHE A 120 2.21 4.72 -0.01
C PHE A 120 1.25 3.56 0.30
N PHE A 121 0.28 3.79 1.18
CA PHE A 121 -0.82 2.85 1.41
C PHE A 121 -1.95 3.05 0.39
N ASN A 122 -1.65 2.83 -0.89
CA ASN A 122 -2.52 3.11 -2.02
C ASN A 122 -3.92 2.48 -1.91
N ARG A 123 -4.04 1.31 -1.29
CA ARG A 123 -5.32 0.59 -1.19
C ARG A 123 -6.36 1.26 -0.30
N ARG A 124 -6.02 2.33 0.41
CA ARG A 124 -7.01 3.24 1.03
C ARG A 124 -7.89 3.98 0.01
N TRP A 125 -7.47 3.96 -1.26
CA TRP A 125 -8.18 4.53 -2.40
C TRP A 125 -8.61 3.46 -3.42
N ASP A 126 -8.67 2.18 -3.01
CA ASP A 126 -9.35 1.13 -3.76
C ASP A 126 -10.86 1.39 -3.77
N SER A 127 -11.55 0.89 -4.79
CA SER A 127 -13.00 0.93 -4.92
C SER A 127 -13.71 0.35 -3.69
N ASP A 128 -13.23 -0.78 -3.16
CA ASP A 128 -13.75 -1.40 -1.95
C ASP A 128 -13.56 -0.46 -0.74
N ALA A 129 -12.39 0.14 -0.57
CA ALA A 129 -12.11 1.03 0.55
C ALA A 129 -12.99 2.28 0.55
N LEU A 130 -13.14 2.94 -0.61
CA LEU A 130 -13.99 4.13 -0.74
C LEU A 130 -15.48 3.78 -0.55
N THR A 131 -15.93 2.63 -1.08
CA THR A 131 -17.30 2.12 -0.89
C THR A 131 -17.58 1.82 0.59
N ILE A 132 -16.64 1.17 1.29
CA ILE A 132 -16.76 0.89 2.73
C ILE A 132 -16.90 2.19 3.50
N LYS A 133 -16.05 3.19 3.26
CA LYS A 133 -16.12 4.50 3.95
C LYS A 133 -17.49 5.15 3.79
N ARG A 134 -18.05 5.15 2.58
CA ARG A 134 -19.40 5.67 2.31
C ARG A 134 -20.48 4.89 3.06
N VAL A 135 -20.41 3.56 3.06
CA VAL A 135 -21.40 2.70 3.74
C VAL A 135 -21.30 2.86 5.26
N LEU A 136 -20.11 2.95 5.83
CA LEU A 136 -19.92 3.20 7.26
C LEU A 136 -20.51 4.57 7.66
N ALA A 137 -20.25 5.62 6.87
CA ALA A 137 -20.80 6.95 7.10
C ALA A 137 -22.33 7.00 7.04
N SER A 138 -22.96 6.15 6.24
CA SER A 138 -24.43 6.07 6.11
C SER A 138 -25.11 5.35 7.29
N GLN A 139 -24.38 4.65 8.13
CA GLN A 139 -24.86 3.83 9.26
C GLN A 139 -25.90 2.77 8.89
N VAL A 140 -26.02 2.42 7.62
CA VAL A 140 -27.03 1.48 7.08
C VAL A 140 -26.87 0.04 7.62
N LEU A 141 -25.65 -0.31 8.10
CA LEU A 141 -25.36 -1.61 8.70
C LEU A 141 -25.59 -1.65 10.23
N GLY A 142 -25.93 -0.51 10.86
CA GLY A 142 -26.02 -0.39 12.32
C GLY A 142 -24.63 -0.33 12.98
N GLU A 143 -24.50 -0.85 14.19
CA GLU A 143 -23.24 -0.93 14.90
C GLU A 143 -22.33 -2.00 14.26
N ILE A 144 -21.14 -1.62 13.88
CA ILE A 144 -20.18 -2.55 13.29
C ILE A 144 -19.47 -3.31 14.40
N HIS A 145 -19.39 -4.62 14.24
CA HIS A 145 -18.71 -5.49 15.22
C HIS A 145 -17.59 -6.34 14.61
N ARG A 146 -17.55 -6.52 13.26
CA ARG A 146 -16.56 -7.36 12.62
C ARG A 146 -16.27 -6.93 11.18
N MET A 147 -15.00 -7.06 10.80
CA MET A 147 -14.49 -7.01 9.43
C MET A 147 -13.75 -8.32 9.12
N ASP A 148 -14.01 -8.89 7.94
CA ASP A 148 -13.14 -9.91 7.33
C ASP A 148 -12.56 -9.32 6.05
N SER A 149 -11.24 -9.34 5.88
CA SER A 149 -10.58 -8.83 4.68
C SER A 149 -9.49 -9.79 4.20
N ARG A 150 -9.42 -10.04 2.89
CA ARG A 150 -8.63 -11.13 2.34
C ARG A 150 -7.85 -10.75 1.10
N PHE A 151 -6.58 -11.26 1.05
CA PHE A 151 -5.80 -11.43 -0.17
C PHE A 151 -5.48 -12.92 -0.33
N GLU A 152 -6.43 -13.68 -0.80
CA GLU A 152 -6.35 -15.14 -0.95
C GLU A 152 -6.22 -15.50 -2.43
N ARG A 153 -5.29 -16.41 -2.74
CA ARG A 153 -4.98 -16.85 -4.11
C ARG A 153 -4.67 -18.34 -4.09
N PHE A 154 -4.77 -18.98 -5.25
CA PHE A 154 -4.31 -20.37 -5.41
C PHE A 154 -3.09 -20.43 -6.32
N ARG A 155 -1.91 -20.42 -5.73
CA ARG A 155 -0.60 -20.53 -6.38
C ARG A 155 0.24 -21.58 -5.67
N PRO A 156 -0.07 -22.88 -5.84
CA PRO A 156 0.55 -23.96 -5.06
C PRO A 156 2.04 -24.15 -5.36
N VAL A 157 2.54 -23.62 -6.50
CA VAL A 157 3.95 -23.71 -6.90
C VAL A 157 4.63 -22.36 -6.66
N ILE A 158 5.79 -22.38 -6.00
CA ILE A 158 6.64 -21.20 -5.80
C ILE A 158 7.19 -20.74 -7.15
N ASN A 159 7.10 -19.45 -7.42
CA ASN A 159 7.78 -18.87 -8.59
C ASN A 159 9.27 -18.65 -8.27
N PRO A 160 10.20 -19.38 -8.91
CA PRO A 160 11.63 -19.31 -8.60
C PRO A 160 12.26 -17.94 -8.92
N THR A 161 11.61 -17.12 -9.75
CA THR A 161 12.10 -15.77 -10.10
C THR A 161 11.54 -14.68 -9.20
N SER A 162 10.57 -15.00 -8.33
CA SER A 162 9.98 -14.03 -7.41
C SER A 162 10.83 -13.89 -6.14
N TRP A 163 11.50 -12.75 -5.98
CA TRP A 163 12.27 -12.48 -4.77
C TRP A 163 11.38 -12.52 -3.51
N ARG A 164 10.12 -12.09 -3.61
CA ARG A 164 9.15 -12.12 -2.50
C ARG A 164 8.87 -13.51 -1.97
N GLU A 165 8.91 -14.51 -2.85
CA GLU A 165 8.62 -15.91 -2.49
C GLU A 165 9.86 -16.71 -2.07
N ASN A 166 11.07 -16.17 -2.35
CA ASN A 166 12.34 -16.89 -2.16
C ASN A 166 13.28 -16.23 -1.13
N MET A 167 13.13 -14.94 -0.85
CA MET A 167 13.95 -14.26 0.15
C MET A 167 13.40 -14.49 1.56
N SER A 168 14.28 -14.44 2.55
CA SER A 168 13.88 -14.54 3.96
C SER A 168 13.04 -13.34 4.41
N ALA A 169 12.31 -13.49 5.50
CA ALA A 169 11.54 -12.40 6.08
C ALA A 169 12.42 -11.22 6.52
N SER A 170 13.67 -11.48 6.99
CA SER A 170 14.65 -10.44 7.34
C SER A 170 15.13 -9.64 6.14
N ASP A 171 15.13 -10.24 4.94
CA ASP A 171 15.51 -9.60 3.69
C ASP A 171 14.32 -8.95 2.98
N GLY A 172 13.15 -8.98 3.59
CA GLY A 172 11.94 -8.36 3.08
C GLY A 172 11.04 -9.26 2.25
N GLY A 173 11.29 -10.59 2.23
CA GLY A 173 10.44 -11.58 1.58
C GLY A 173 9.19 -11.92 2.41
N GLY A 174 8.30 -12.73 1.83
CA GLY A 174 7.10 -13.26 2.44
C GLY A 174 5.83 -12.43 2.21
N GLN A 175 4.68 -13.09 2.33
CA GLN A 175 3.38 -12.45 2.15
C GLN A 175 2.95 -11.62 3.35
N LEU A 176 3.44 -11.94 4.55
CA LEU A 176 3.21 -11.13 5.73
C LEU A 176 3.64 -9.68 5.46
N LEU A 177 4.85 -9.47 4.91
CA LEU A 177 5.39 -8.14 4.64
C LEU A 177 4.87 -7.55 3.31
N ASP A 178 4.44 -8.39 2.36
CA ASP A 178 3.92 -7.92 1.07
C ASP A 178 2.44 -7.54 1.12
N LEU A 179 1.58 -8.34 1.77
CA LEU A 179 0.13 -8.19 1.70
C LEU A 179 -0.52 -7.69 2.98
N GLN A 180 -0.06 -8.11 4.16
CA GLN A 180 -0.66 -7.68 5.43
C GLN A 180 -0.56 -6.17 5.69
N PRO A 181 0.47 -5.41 5.24
CA PRO A 181 0.47 -3.96 5.37
C PRO A 181 -0.76 -3.28 4.77
N HIS A 182 -1.25 -3.78 3.65
CA HIS A 182 -2.47 -3.27 3.03
C HIS A 182 -3.72 -3.56 3.86
N LEU A 183 -3.86 -4.81 4.36
CA LEU A 183 -5.00 -5.22 5.15
C LEU A 183 -5.05 -4.50 6.50
N ILE A 184 -3.91 -4.41 7.20
CA ILE A 184 -3.78 -3.70 8.47
C ILE A 184 -4.06 -2.21 8.28
N SER A 185 -3.43 -1.59 7.25
CA SER A 185 -3.64 -0.16 6.95
C SER A 185 -5.10 0.17 6.67
N SER A 186 -5.82 -0.68 5.91
CA SER A 186 -7.25 -0.48 5.65
C SER A 186 -8.09 -0.65 6.92
N ALA A 187 -7.78 -1.64 7.77
CA ALA A 187 -8.50 -1.85 9.02
C ALA A 187 -8.35 -0.67 9.98
N ILE A 188 -7.14 -0.11 10.10
CA ILE A 188 -6.86 1.10 10.89
C ILE A 188 -7.59 2.31 10.32
N ASP A 189 -7.59 2.48 9.00
CA ASP A 189 -8.24 3.59 8.31
C ASP A 189 -9.78 3.59 8.51
N PHE A 190 -10.39 2.40 8.65
CA PHE A 190 -11.83 2.26 8.87
C PHE A 190 -12.25 2.35 10.34
N PHE A 191 -11.48 1.75 11.25
CA PHE A 191 -11.92 1.53 12.63
C PHE A 191 -11.00 2.12 13.69
N GLY A 192 -9.92 2.80 13.27
CA GLY A 192 -8.95 3.42 14.14
C GLY A 192 -7.97 2.42 14.78
N GLU A 193 -7.33 2.87 15.84
CA GLU A 193 -6.33 2.11 16.58
C GLU A 193 -6.89 0.82 17.21
N GLY A 194 -5.98 -0.03 17.65
CA GLY A 194 -6.32 -1.29 18.28
C GLY A 194 -5.09 -2.07 18.70
N LYS A 195 -5.30 -3.36 18.98
CA LYS A 195 -4.26 -4.31 19.42
C LYS A 195 -4.34 -5.58 18.58
N LEU A 196 -3.18 -6.08 18.15
CA LEU A 196 -3.08 -7.42 17.59
C LEU A 196 -3.33 -8.42 18.74
N VAL A 197 -4.38 -9.24 18.63
CA VAL A 197 -4.79 -10.19 19.66
C VAL A 197 -4.49 -11.63 19.32
N ASN A 198 -4.30 -11.94 18.02
CA ASN A 198 -3.86 -13.25 17.53
C ASN A 198 -3.18 -13.13 16.17
N ALA A 199 -2.21 -13.98 15.90
CA ALA A 199 -1.58 -14.12 14.60
C ALA A 199 -1.12 -15.58 14.36
N SER A 200 -1.20 -16.00 13.10
CA SER A 200 -0.61 -17.23 12.58
C SER A 200 0.11 -16.90 11.28
N VAL A 201 1.40 -17.19 11.20
CA VAL A 201 2.23 -16.97 10.00
C VAL A 201 2.92 -18.27 9.66
N ARG A 202 2.76 -18.76 8.45
CA ARG A 202 3.22 -20.10 8.04
C ARG A 202 3.88 -20.06 6.66
N SER A 203 4.82 -20.96 6.44
CA SER A 203 5.33 -21.33 5.12
C SER A 203 4.77 -22.69 4.75
N LEU A 204 3.73 -22.74 3.95
CA LEU A 204 3.05 -23.99 3.54
C LEU A 204 3.71 -24.61 2.30
N ARG A 205 4.39 -23.81 1.48
CA ARG A 205 5.07 -24.24 0.25
C ARG A 205 6.56 -24.48 0.44
N GLY A 206 7.12 -24.18 1.66
CA GLY A 206 8.53 -24.42 2.01
C GLY A 206 9.52 -23.31 1.60
N GLY A 207 9.03 -22.14 1.21
CA GLY A 207 9.82 -20.92 0.94
C GLY A 207 9.67 -19.87 2.05
N ALA A 208 9.57 -18.61 1.64
CA ALA A 208 9.15 -17.54 2.53
C ALA A 208 7.71 -17.79 3.05
N ASP A 209 7.27 -17.04 4.07
CA ASP A 209 5.90 -17.14 4.54
C ASP A 209 4.90 -16.86 3.40
N ASP A 210 3.87 -17.68 3.32
CA ASP A 210 2.91 -17.66 2.22
C ASP A 210 1.45 -17.83 2.66
N ASP A 211 1.25 -17.89 3.99
CA ASP A 211 -0.05 -17.95 4.63
C ASP A 211 0.00 -17.21 5.96
N SER A 212 -0.89 -16.25 6.14
CA SER A 212 -0.98 -15.48 7.37
C SER A 212 -2.41 -15.06 7.71
N VAL A 213 -2.76 -15.20 8.98
CA VAL A 213 -4.03 -14.72 9.53
C VAL A 213 -3.70 -13.87 10.75
N LEU A 214 -4.21 -12.63 10.77
CA LEU A 214 -4.06 -11.70 11.87
C LEU A 214 -5.45 -11.30 12.40
N VAL A 215 -5.57 -11.14 13.70
CA VAL A 215 -6.80 -10.68 14.36
C VAL A 215 -6.49 -9.42 15.16
N ILE A 216 -7.15 -8.32 14.80
CA ILE A 216 -7.01 -7.02 15.47
C ILE A 216 -8.30 -6.73 16.21
N ARG A 217 -8.19 -6.34 17.50
CA ARG A 217 -9.28 -5.75 18.27
C ARG A 217 -9.07 -4.24 18.31
N HIS A 218 -9.93 -3.50 17.63
CA HIS A 218 -9.92 -2.04 17.64
C HIS A 218 -10.44 -1.48 18.96
N ASP A 219 -10.02 -0.28 19.31
CA ASP A 219 -10.48 0.41 20.53
C ASP A 219 -11.97 0.74 20.47
N SER A 220 -12.54 0.83 19.26
CA SER A 220 -13.97 0.92 19.01
C SER A 220 -14.76 -0.36 19.34
N GLY A 221 -14.08 -1.46 19.67
CA GLY A 221 -14.68 -2.79 19.89
C GLY A 221 -14.81 -3.66 18.63
N VAL A 222 -14.58 -3.13 17.45
CA VAL A 222 -14.62 -3.89 16.18
C VAL A 222 -13.47 -4.91 16.14
N MET A 223 -13.78 -6.12 15.63
CA MET A 223 -12.80 -7.17 15.39
C MET A 223 -12.48 -7.26 13.90
N SER A 224 -11.21 -7.11 13.50
CA SER A 224 -10.76 -7.32 12.12
C SER A 224 -10.01 -8.64 11.98
N TYR A 225 -10.45 -9.48 11.03
CA TYR A 225 -9.84 -10.76 10.64
C TYR A 225 -9.21 -10.59 9.28
N LEU A 226 -7.89 -10.62 9.22
CA LEU A 226 -7.09 -10.28 8.05
C LEU A 226 -6.36 -11.54 7.56
N SER A 227 -6.66 -12.00 6.35
CA SER A 227 -6.09 -13.22 5.76
C SER A 227 -5.30 -12.88 4.49
N ALA A 228 -4.06 -13.36 4.41
CA ALA A 228 -3.27 -13.34 3.19
C ALA A 228 -2.67 -14.72 2.95
N SER A 229 -3.00 -15.35 1.81
CA SER A 229 -2.55 -16.71 1.52
C SER A 229 -2.36 -16.96 0.03
N ALA A 230 -1.33 -17.76 -0.30
CA ALA A 230 -1.07 -18.22 -1.66
C ALA A 230 -1.73 -19.56 -2.00
N VAL A 231 -2.30 -20.26 -1.03
CA VAL A 231 -2.72 -21.66 -1.19
C VAL A 231 -4.20 -21.91 -0.87
N VAL A 232 -5.04 -20.89 -1.04
CA VAL A 232 -6.49 -21.00 -0.86
C VAL A 232 -7.16 -21.38 -2.18
N GLY A 233 -7.60 -22.62 -2.30
CA GLY A 233 -8.23 -23.16 -3.51
C GLY A 233 -9.63 -22.59 -3.80
N SER A 234 -10.33 -22.05 -2.78
CA SER A 234 -11.64 -21.42 -2.91
C SER A 234 -11.64 -20.13 -2.05
N PRO A 235 -11.16 -19.00 -2.60
CA PRO A 235 -11.13 -17.75 -1.87
C PRO A 235 -12.53 -17.29 -1.44
N GLY A 236 -12.62 -16.72 -0.22
CA GLY A 236 -13.82 -16.03 0.23
C GLY A 236 -13.98 -14.63 -0.39
N PRO A 237 -15.06 -13.90 -0.04
CA PRO A 237 -15.20 -12.50 -0.44
C PRO A 237 -13.96 -11.68 -0.08
N ARG A 238 -13.60 -10.72 -0.94
CA ARG A 238 -12.48 -9.80 -0.69
C ARG A 238 -12.63 -9.08 0.65
N VAL A 239 -13.83 -8.56 0.93
CA VAL A 239 -14.16 -7.88 2.18
C VAL A 239 -15.59 -8.19 2.61
N ARG A 240 -15.79 -8.36 3.91
CA ARG A 240 -17.10 -8.31 4.58
C ARG A 240 -17.02 -7.37 5.76
N ILE A 241 -18.02 -6.50 5.89
CA ILE A 241 -18.23 -5.65 7.07
C ILE A 241 -19.56 -6.08 7.71
N LEU A 242 -19.52 -6.55 8.95
CA LEU A 242 -20.68 -7.09 9.64
C LEU A 242 -21.16 -6.10 10.71
N GLY A 243 -22.39 -5.72 10.62
CA GLY A 243 -23.09 -4.83 11.56
C GLY A 243 -24.38 -5.43 12.08
N THR A 244 -25.00 -4.78 13.07
CA THR A 244 -26.22 -5.26 13.74
C THR A 244 -27.47 -5.22 12.88
N LYS A 245 -27.44 -4.46 11.75
CA LYS A 245 -28.58 -4.32 10.81
C LYS A 245 -28.30 -4.90 9.43
N GLY A 246 -27.15 -5.55 9.22
CA GLY A 246 -26.81 -6.17 7.95
C GLY A 246 -25.30 -6.29 7.75
N ALA A 247 -24.92 -6.80 6.59
CA ALA A 247 -23.54 -6.97 6.19
C ALA A 247 -23.28 -6.38 4.81
N LEU A 248 -22.14 -5.67 4.64
CA LEU A 248 -21.60 -5.35 3.33
C LEU A 248 -20.68 -6.48 2.87
N VAL A 249 -20.84 -6.90 1.63
CA VAL A 249 -19.99 -7.92 0.97
C VAL A 249 -19.47 -7.36 -0.34
N ILE A 250 -18.15 -7.43 -0.53
CA ILE A 250 -17.46 -7.08 -1.77
C ILE A 250 -16.60 -8.27 -2.16
N ASN A 251 -16.80 -8.78 -3.38
CA ASN A 251 -16.13 -10.01 -3.83
C ASN A 251 -14.83 -9.71 -4.60
N ASP A 252 -14.80 -8.61 -5.33
CA ASP A 252 -13.77 -8.32 -6.32
C ASP A 252 -12.66 -7.42 -5.78
N LEU A 253 -11.46 -7.58 -6.33
CA LEU A 253 -10.36 -6.64 -6.16
C LEU A 253 -10.58 -5.41 -7.06
N ASP A 254 -10.10 -4.26 -6.59
CA ASP A 254 -10.05 -3.04 -7.41
C ASP A 254 -9.24 -3.27 -8.70
N PRO A 255 -9.73 -2.84 -9.86
CA PRO A 255 -9.07 -3.06 -11.14
C PRO A 255 -7.90 -2.10 -11.42
N GLN A 256 -7.67 -1.05 -10.64
CA GLN A 256 -6.70 0.01 -10.94
C GLN A 256 -5.29 -0.51 -11.22
N GLU A 257 -4.80 -1.47 -10.42
CA GLU A 257 -3.47 -2.05 -10.65
C GLU A 257 -3.37 -2.74 -12.02
N ASN A 258 -4.42 -3.46 -12.43
CA ASN A 258 -4.48 -4.09 -13.75
C ASN A 258 -4.57 -3.05 -14.87
N LEU A 259 -5.31 -1.97 -14.65
CA LEU A 259 -5.40 -0.85 -15.62
C LEU A 259 -4.03 -0.18 -15.80
N LEU A 260 -3.33 0.12 -14.70
CA LEU A 260 -1.99 0.69 -14.73
C LEU A 260 -0.99 -0.23 -15.46
N ARG A 261 -1.03 -1.53 -15.18
CA ARG A 261 -0.21 -2.55 -15.90
C ARG A 261 -0.53 -2.63 -17.39
N ALA A 262 -1.76 -2.34 -17.79
CA ALA A 262 -2.19 -2.24 -19.17
C ALA A 262 -1.88 -0.88 -19.82
N GLY A 263 -1.12 -0.01 -19.14
CA GLY A 263 -0.73 1.31 -19.64
C GLY A 263 -1.83 2.37 -19.57
N LYS A 264 -2.95 2.08 -18.90
CA LYS A 264 -3.97 3.10 -18.60
C LYS A 264 -3.63 3.81 -17.30
N PHE A 265 -3.84 5.11 -17.24
CA PHE A 265 -3.58 5.91 -16.03
C PHE A 265 -4.56 7.09 -15.95
N PRO A 266 -4.78 7.65 -14.73
CA PRO A 266 -5.70 8.77 -14.57
C PRO A 266 -5.18 10.02 -15.28
N HIS A 267 -6.09 10.83 -15.80
CA HIS A 267 -5.81 12.13 -16.41
C HIS A 267 -6.39 13.25 -15.54
N GLY A 268 -5.54 14.21 -15.14
CA GLY A 268 -5.95 15.26 -14.21
C GLY A 268 -6.44 14.72 -12.86
N GLY A 269 -5.95 13.54 -12.46
CA GLY A 269 -6.34 12.87 -11.23
C GLY A 269 -7.68 12.13 -11.29
N VAL A 270 -8.26 11.95 -12.48
CA VAL A 270 -9.54 11.24 -12.68
C VAL A 270 -9.34 10.03 -13.59
N TRP A 271 -9.99 8.92 -13.26
CA TRP A 271 -10.04 7.75 -14.12
C TRP A 271 -11.20 7.87 -15.13
N ASP A 272 -10.89 7.65 -16.40
CA ASP A 272 -11.90 7.62 -17.48
C ASP A 272 -12.66 6.28 -17.57
N VAL A 273 -12.23 5.30 -16.77
CA VAL A 273 -12.80 3.95 -16.77
C VAL A 273 -13.52 3.73 -15.45
N PRO A 274 -14.85 3.46 -15.46
CA PRO A 274 -15.58 3.16 -14.25
C PRO A 274 -15.11 1.84 -13.63
N THR A 275 -15.23 1.72 -12.31
CA THR A 275 -14.95 0.45 -11.63
C THR A 275 -15.93 -0.64 -12.09
N SER A 276 -15.42 -1.86 -12.22
CA SER A 276 -16.26 -3.06 -12.39
C SER A 276 -16.62 -3.71 -11.07
N SER A 277 -16.19 -3.15 -9.95
CA SER A 277 -16.43 -3.70 -8.62
C SER A 277 -17.91 -3.63 -8.26
N ARG A 278 -18.40 -4.70 -7.62
CA ARG A 278 -19.79 -4.82 -7.16
C ARG A 278 -19.81 -4.94 -5.65
N ALA A 279 -20.77 -4.29 -5.02
CA ALA A 279 -20.97 -4.30 -3.58
C ALA A 279 -22.41 -4.69 -3.24
N PHE A 280 -22.58 -5.49 -2.21
CA PHE A 280 -23.89 -6.04 -1.81
C PHE A 280 -24.13 -5.81 -0.32
N ILE A 281 -25.36 -5.38 0.02
CA ILE A 281 -25.84 -5.35 1.40
C ILE A 281 -26.77 -6.54 1.61
N HIS A 282 -26.42 -7.37 2.60
CA HIS A 282 -27.18 -8.55 3.01
C HIS A 282 -27.93 -8.28 4.32
N ARG A 283 -29.20 -8.71 4.39
CA ARG A 283 -30.05 -8.73 5.59
C ARG A 283 -30.80 -10.06 5.64
N GLY A 284 -30.13 -11.09 6.14
CA GLY A 284 -30.64 -12.45 6.01
C GLY A 284 -30.69 -12.88 4.54
N ASP A 285 -31.85 -13.28 4.07
CA ASP A 285 -32.07 -13.70 2.67
C ASP A 285 -32.26 -12.49 1.71
N ASP A 286 -32.47 -11.30 2.24
CA ASP A 286 -32.58 -10.08 1.42
C ASP A 286 -31.19 -9.61 1.02
N VAL A 287 -30.95 -9.46 -0.28
CA VAL A 287 -29.66 -9.05 -0.87
C VAL A 287 -29.89 -7.91 -1.86
N ALA A 288 -29.35 -6.75 -1.55
CA ALA A 288 -29.41 -5.57 -2.40
C ALA A 288 -28.02 -5.24 -2.97
N GLU A 289 -27.90 -5.14 -4.29
CA GLU A 289 -26.71 -4.56 -4.92
C GLU A 289 -26.70 -3.06 -4.75
N ILE A 290 -25.54 -2.51 -4.38
CA ILE A 290 -25.31 -1.06 -4.28
C ILE A 290 -24.20 -0.64 -5.21
N SER A 291 -24.22 0.62 -5.68
CA SER A 291 -23.14 1.18 -6.49
C SER A 291 -21.84 1.20 -5.68
N ALA A 292 -20.78 0.66 -6.25
CA ALA A 292 -19.44 0.84 -5.72
C ALA A 292 -18.86 2.20 -6.14
N GLU A 293 -18.00 2.76 -5.29
CA GLU A 293 -17.21 3.94 -5.62
C GLU A 293 -16.13 3.57 -6.65
N ASN A 294 -15.75 4.52 -7.49
CA ASN A 294 -14.57 4.34 -8.34
C ASN A 294 -13.30 4.48 -7.51
N GLY A 295 -12.43 3.46 -7.57
CA GLY A 295 -11.11 3.57 -6.96
C GLY A 295 -10.29 4.67 -7.61
N ASN A 296 -9.42 5.35 -6.85
CA ASN A 296 -8.59 6.43 -7.41
C ASN A 296 -7.29 6.64 -6.63
N TYR A 297 -6.23 5.91 -7.00
CA TYR A 297 -4.89 6.06 -6.42
C TYR A 297 -4.26 7.45 -6.65
N ALA A 298 -4.72 8.20 -7.67
CA ALA A 298 -4.21 9.55 -7.90
C ALA A 298 -4.54 10.51 -6.75
N LEU A 299 -5.62 10.25 -5.99
CA LEU A 299 -5.97 11.04 -4.80
C LEU A 299 -4.86 11.04 -3.75
N PHE A 300 -4.08 9.96 -3.64
CA PHE A 300 -2.91 9.94 -2.78
C PHE A 300 -1.92 11.04 -3.18
N TYR A 301 -1.54 11.11 -4.47
CA TYR A 301 -0.59 12.11 -4.95
C TYR A 301 -1.14 13.53 -4.98
N GLN A 302 -2.45 13.69 -5.15
CA GLN A 302 -3.10 15.00 -4.96
C GLN A 302 -2.99 15.44 -3.49
N GLY A 303 -3.19 14.52 -2.54
CA GLY A 303 -2.97 14.79 -1.11
C GLY A 303 -1.51 15.14 -0.80
N VAL A 304 -0.54 14.44 -1.40
CA VAL A 304 0.90 14.76 -1.27
C VAL A 304 1.19 16.16 -1.80
N ALA A 305 0.67 16.55 -2.96
CA ALA A 305 0.85 17.91 -3.49
C ALA A 305 0.26 18.97 -2.56
N GLY A 306 -0.93 18.72 -2.01
CA GLY A 306 -1.56 19.60 -1.03
C GLY A 306 -0.72 19.75 0.25
N ALA A 307 -0.13 18.64 0.72
CA ALA A 307 0.72 18.64 1.92
C ALA A 307 2.05 19.41 1.69
N ILE A 308 2.70 19.22 0.54
CA ILE A 308 3.90 19.98 0.17
C ILE A 308 3.58 21.48 0.08
N ALA A 309 2.42 21.84 -0.44
CA ALA A 309 1.94 23.23 -0.50
C ALA A 309 1.48 23.79 0.85
N GLY A 310 1.44 22.99 1.92
CA GLY A 310 0.98 23.39 3.26
C GLY A 310 -0.53 23.63 3.37
N VAL A 311 -1.34 23.13 2.42
CA VAL A 311 -2.80 23.36 2.39
C VAL A 311 -3.61 22.17 2.94
N SER A 312 -2.99 21.01 3.12
CA SER A 312 -3.61 19.83 3.70
C SER A 312 -2.60 18.98 4.48
N PRO A 313 -3.05 18.10 5.40
CA PRO A 313 -2.16 17.12 6.00
C PRO A 313 -1.68 16.11 4.95
N TRP A 314 -0.63 15.37 5.27
CA TRP A 314 -0.17 14.23 4.48
C TRP A 314 -1.26 13.16 4.42
N PRO A 315 -1.41 12.46 3.26
CA PRO A 315 -2.53 11.54 3.03
C PRO A 315 -2.52 10.29 3.92
N VAL A 316 -1.38 9.97 4.50
CA VAL A 316 -1.21 8.88 5.48
C VAL A 316 -0.40 9.39 6.66
N ASP A 317 -0.92 9.17 7.86
CA ASP A 317 -0.23 9.50 9.11
C ASP A 317 0.91 8.49 9.36
N ASN A 318 2.06 8.99 9.82
CA ASN A 318 3.20 8.16 10.21
C ASN A 318 2.88 7.19 11.36
N LYS A 319 1.92 7.53 12.22
CA LYS A 319 1.42 6.65 13.28
C LYS A 319 0.83 5.36 12.71
N ASP A 320 0.16 5.44 11.58
CA ASP A 320 -0.40 4.26 10.91
C ASP A 320 0.72 3.36 10.37
N ALA A 321 1.77 3.96 9.79
CA ALA A 321 2.94 3.20 9.34
C ALA A 321 3.65 2.47 10.48
N LEU A 322 3.79 3.16 11.64
CA LEU A 322 4.34 2.55 12.86
C LEU A 322 3.45 1.41 13.38
N THR A 323 2.13 1.59 13.39
CA THR A 323 1.19 0.58 13.86
C THR A 323 1.20 -0.65 12.94
N VAL A 324 1.26 -0.45 11.63
CA VAL A 324 1.39 -1.54 10.65
C VAL A 324 2.67 -2.33 10.89
N ALA A 325 3.82 -1.65 11.00
CA ALA A 325 5.10 -2.30 11.25
C ALA A 325 5.13 -3.04 12.60
N LYS A 326 4.57 -2.44 13.65
CA LYS A 326 4.43 -3.06 14.97
C LYS A 326 3.63 -4.36 14.92
N PHE A 327 2.49 -4.37 14.24
CA PHE A 327 1.66 -5.57 14.14
C PHE A 327 2.31 -6.68 13.32
N ILE A 328 3.12 -6.32 12.31
CA ILE A 328 3.91 -7.30 11.55
C ILE A 328 4.98 -7.95 12.43
N ASP A 329 5.72 -7.17 13.22
CA ASP A 329 6.74 -7.72 14.12
C ASP A 329 6.09 -8.59 15.22
N GLN A 330 5.00 -8.13 15.83
CA GLN A 330 4.23 -8.92 16.80
C GLN A 330 3.68 -10.23 16.19
N ALA A 331 3.23 -10.21 14.93
CA ALA A 331 2.74 -11.41 14.26
C ALA A 331 3.86 -12.44 14.05
N ARG A 332 5.08 -12.00 13.73
CA ARG A 332 6.27 -12.86 13.67
C ARG A 332 6.58 -13.49 15.03
N GLU A 333 6.60 -12.67 16.08
CA GLU A 333 6.88 -13.12 17.45
C GLU A 333 5.84 -14.15 17.94
N MET A 334 4.53 -13.87 17.74
CA MET A 334 3.46 -14.80 18.11
C MET A 334 3.57 -16.14 17.40
N SER A 335 3.98 -16.14 16.13
CA SER A 335 4.07 -17.35 15.32
C SER A 335 5.35 -18.14 15.54
N ALA A 336 6.42 -17.53 16.04
CA ALA A 336 7.67 -18.21 16.39
C ALA A 336 7.56 -19.02 17.70
N ASN A 337 6.54 -18.75 18.52
CA ASN A 337 6.29 -19.38 19.82
C ASN A 337 5.27 -20.54 19.74
N VAL A 338 4.84 -20.93 18.56
CA VAL A 338 3.94 -22.06 18.28
C VAL A 338 4.65 -23.13 17.49
#